data_423e835ac7a44a179b2620b110f72679
#
_entry.id   423e835ac7a44a179b2620b110f72679
#
_cell.length_a   1.000
_cell.length_b   1.000
_cell.length_c   1.000
_cell.angle_alpha   90.00
_cell.angle_beta   90.00
_cell.angle_gamma   90.00
#
_symmetry.space_group_name_H-M   'P 1'
#
loop_
_entity.id
_entity.type
_entity.pdbx_description
1 polymer ?
#
loop_
_entity_poly.entity_id
_entity_poly.type
_entity_poly.pdbx_seq_one_letter_code
_entity_poly.pdbx_strand_id
1 'polypeptide(L)'
;MRTFYWLLILPFLLCFSGVFAQKSTVYTHDLQRFDTAMDLYTNKQYASAQLVFEKVQQNASNEDIKGDCAYYIANCAIRTNANNAEDLVALFVKKYPTSSKRNQAYVEAAHYYFEQNNYPKALYWFDKVEADELTKQELERFNFQKGYSYYTTRKKKEATKYLNMVLNSPEYGAQAKYYLGFMAYEGDDYKAATKYFDEVSGEEKYKEKLSYFQADMNFKLGNFQKAIDLGVKAMTQSNEMELSELNKIIGESYFNLKNYEKAIPYLSEYKGKKGKWNNTDFYQLGYAYYQQKQYENAIAQFNKIIDGKDFVAQNAYYYLGELYL
;
A
#
# COMPACT_ATOMS: atom_id res chain seq x y z
N MET A 1 10.87 42.15 -94.87
CA MET A 1 11.21 43.14 -93.89
C MET A 1 10.66 42.76 -92.58
N ARG A 2 11.51 42.37 -91.62
CA ARG A 2 11.16 41.79 -90.29
C ARG A 2 11.24 42.87 -89.28
N THR A 3 10.13 43.22 -88.60
CA THR A 3 10.07 44.17 -87.51
C THR A 3 10.17 43.38 -86.21
N PHE A 4 11.21 43.62 -85.44
CA PHE A 4 11.51 43.02 -84.17
C PHE A 4 10.79 43.78 -83.06
N TYR A 5 9.87 43.17 -82.33
CA TYR A 5 9.27 43.75 -81.12
C TYR A 5 10.10 43.32 -79.90
N TRP A 6 10.67 44.24 -79.19
CA TRP A 6 11.30 44.06 -77.92
C TRP A 6 10.23 44.15 -76.84
N LEU A 7 9.95 43.03 -76.18
CA LEU A 7 9.15 43.00 -74.99
C LEU A 7 10.04 43.28 -73.78
N LEU A 8 9.84 44.40 -73.10
CA LEU A 8 10.41 44.79 -71.84
C LEU A 8 9.71 43.94 -70.74
N ILE A 9 10.37 42.93 -70.22
CA ILE A 9 9.96 42.24 -69.04
C ILE A 9 10.51 42.98 -67.83
N LEU A 10 9.62 43.67 -67.07
CA LEU A 10 9.92 44.29 -65.78
C LEU A 10 9.93 43.18 -64.72
N PRO A 11 11.01 42.92 -63.96
CA PRO A 11 10.97 42.01 -62.88
C PRO A 11 10.22 42.65 -61.72
N PHE A 12 9.06 42.11 -61.37
CA PHE A 12 8.32 42.42 -60.15
C PHE A 12 9.07 41.81 -58.97
N LEU A 13 9.92 42.57 -58.30
CA LEU A 13 10.57 42.26 -57.07
C LEU A 13 9.49 42.23 -55.95
N LEU A 14 8.92 41.04 -55.67
CA LEU A 14 8.14 40.78 -54.46
C LEU A 14 9.09 40.81 -53.24
N CYS A 15 9.16 41.95 -52.57
CA CYS A 15 9.73 42.07 -51.24
C CYS A 15 8.82 41.30 -50.30
N PHE A 16 9.13 40.01 -50.06
CA PHE A 16 8.65 39.29 -48.90
C PHE A 16 9.28 39.92 -47.66
N SER A 17 8.65 40.93 -47.09
CA SER A 17 8.93 41.37 -45.73
C SER A 17 8.40 40.29 -44.83
N GLY A 18 9.27 39.32 -44.47
CA GLY A 18 9.03 38.40 -43.39
C GLY A 18 8.76 39.22 -42.15
N VAL A 19 7.52 39.24 -41.68
CA VAL A 19 7.17 39.76 -40.37
C VAL A 19 7.70 38.71 -39.36
N PHE A 20 8.98 38.86 -39.03
CA PHE A 20 9.49 38.24 -37.79
C PHE A 20 8.80 38.98 -36.66
N ALA A 21 7.80 38.36 -36.08
CA ALA A 21 7.26 38.81 -34.80
C ALA A 21 8.43 38.86 -33.81
N GLN A 22 8.95 40.07 -33.57
CA GLN A 22 9.94 40.27 -32.52
C GLN A 22 9.28 39.93 -31.19
N LYS A 23 9.59 38.75 -30.65
CA LYS A 23 9.32 38.46 -29.23
C LYS A 23 9.96 39.61 -28.46
N SER A 24 9.18 40.30 -27.62
CA SER A 24 9.72 41.40 -26.84
C SER A 24 10.90 40.87 -26.02
N THR A 25 11.98 41.65 -25.92
CA THR A 25 13.17 41.28 -25.11
C THR A 25 12.81 40.95 -23.66
N VAL A 26 11.78 41.57 -23.13
CA VAL A 26 11.24 41.28 -21.78
C VAL A 26 10.65 39.89 -21.72
N TYR A 27 9.85 39.49 -22.71
CA TYR A 27 9.24 38.14 -22.75
C TYR A 27 10.29 37.02 -22.88
N THR A 28 11.33 37.24 -23.71
CA THR A 28 12.45 36.30 -23.86
C THR A 28 13.27 36.17 -22.58
N HIS A 29 13.42 37.24 -21.83
CA HIS A 29 14.19 37.25 -20.59
C HIS A 29 13.42 36.55 -19.46
N ASP A 30 12.11 36.74 -19.36
CA ASP A 30 11.26 36.06 -18.39
C ASP A 30 11.23 34.54 -18.66
N LEU A 31 11.13 34.10 -19.91
CA LEU A 31 11.21 32.70 -20.31
C LEU A 31 12.56 32.07 -19.94
N GLN A 32 13.68 32.78 -20.24
CA GLN A 32 15.01 32.25 -19.90
C GLN A 32 15.20 32.06 -18.39
N ARG A 33 14.68 32.98 -17.59
CA ARG A 33 14.72 32.85 -16.14
C ARG A 33 13.78 31.76 -15.63
N PHE A 34 12.61 31.60 -16.26
CA PHE A 34 11.69 30.52 -15.97
C PHE A 34 12.34 29.16 -16.27
N ASP A 35 13.01 29.01 -17.41
CA ASP A 35 13.75 27.79 -17.77
C ASP A 35 14.85 27.48 -16.74
N THR A 36 15.59 28.52 -16.29
CA THR A 36 16.57 28.36 -15.20
C THR A 36 15.93 27.85 -13.91
N ALA A 37 14.74 28.36 -13.56
CA ALA A 37 14.01 27.88 -12.39
C ALA A 37 13.54 26.42 -12.56
N MET A 38 13.11 26.04 -13.78
CA MET A 38 12.74 24.67 -14.12
C MET A 38 13.92 23.71 -14.04
N ASP A 39 15.13 24.12 -14.50
CA ASP A 39 16.34 23.32 -14.36
C ASP A 39 16.67 23.04 -12.88
N LEU A 40 16.57 24.06 -12.03
CA LEU A 40 16.75 23.90 -10.58
C LEU A 40 15.68 22.96 -9.99
N TYR A 41 14.44 23.08 -10.41
CA TYR A 41 13.32 22.25 -9.95
C TYR A 41 13.51 20.76 -10.33
N THR A 42 13.86 20.50 -11.59
CA THR A 42 14.11 19.14 -12.10
C THR A 42 15.31 18.49 -11.43
N ASN A 43 16.32 19.29 -11.07
CA ASN A 43 17.48 18.86 -10.28
C ASN A 43 17.19 18.80 -8.76
N LYS A 44 15.92 18.88 -8.34
CA LYS A 44 15.47 18.79 -6.94
C LYS A 44 16.04 19.89 -6.01
N GLN A 45 16.54 20.98 -6.58
CA GLN A 45 17.04 22.16 -5.84
C GLN A 45 15.87 23.11 -5.53
N TYR A 46 14.87 22.58 -4.81
CA TYR A 46 13.57 23.23 -4.65
C TYR A 46 13.63 24.61 -3.99
N ALA A 47 14.47 24.78 -2.96
CA ALA A 47 14.62 26.09 -2.32
C ALA A 47 15.16 27.16 -3.27
N SER A 48 16.19 26.81 -4.08
CA SER A 48 16.74 27.72 -5.09
C SER A 48 15.75 27.97 -6.23
N ALA A 49 15.06 26.93 -6.69
CA ALA A 49 14.03 27.04 -7.72
C ALA A 49 12.91 28.00 -7.28
N GLN A 50 12.44 27.88 -6.04
CA GLN A 50 11.40 28.75 -5.48
C GLN A 50 11.80 30.22 -5.56
N LEU A 51 13.00 30.58 -5.12
CA LEU A 51 13.50 31.96 -5.16
C LEU A 51 13.56 32.53 -6.59
N VAL A 52 13.89 31.69 -7.58
CA VAL A 52 13.93 32.12 -8.97
C VAL A 52 12.52 32.28 -9.54
N PHE A 53 11.61 31.32 -9.25
CA PHE A 53 10.19 31.42 -9.64
C PHE A 53 9.52 32.69 -9.04
N GLU A 54 9.78 33.00 -7.77
CA GLU A 54 9.27 34.22 -7.13
C GLU A 54 9.73 35.50 -7.84
N LYS A 55 10.99 35.54 -8.22
CA LYS A 55 11.53 36.70 -9.02
C LYS A 55 10.90 36.78 -10.41
N VAL A 56 10.70 35.64 -11.06
CA VAL A 56 10.01 35.61 -12.38
C VAL A 56 8.56 36.07 -12.21
N GLN A 57 7.85 35.55 -11.21
CA GLN A 57 6.45 35.91 -10.95
C GLN A 57 6.26 37.42 -10.70
N GLN A 58 7.19 38.05 -9.96
CA GLN A 58 7.13 39.50 -9.66
C GLN A 58 7.33 40.39 -10.89
N ASN A 59 8.16 39.94 -11.82
CA ASN A 59 8.58 40.76 -12.97
C ASN A 59 7.86 40.41 -14.27
N ALA A 60 7.26 39.21 -14.39
CA ALA A 60 6.57 38.78 -15.59
C ALA A 60 5.36 39.67 -15.89
N SER A 61 5.17 40.01 -17.15
CA SER A 61 3.96 40.69 -17.63
C SER A 61 2.84 39.75 -18.05
N ASN A 62 3.19 38.50 -18.34
CA ASN A 62 2.26 37.46 -18.77
C ASN A 62 1.63 36.73 -17.57
N GLU A 63 0.29 36.72 -17.47
CA GLU A 63 -0.44 36.10 -16.39
C GLU A 63 -0.33 34.55 -16.39
N ASP A 64 -0.15 33.91 -17.53
CA ASP A 64 0.06 32.45 -17.61
C ASP A 64 1.41 32.08 -16.97
N ILE A 65 2.48 32.86 -17.27
CA ILE A 65 3.80 32.68 -16.64
C ILE A 65 3.69 32.88 -15.11
N LYS A 66 2.95 33.91 -14.66
CA LYS A 66 2.72 34.14 -13.24
C LYS A 66 1.98 32.96 -12.57
N GLY A 67 0.99 32.42 -13.28
CA GLY A 67 0.24 31.24 -12.81
C GLY A 67 1.13 30.00 -12.69
N ASP A 68 1.95 29.76 -13.71
CA ASP A 68 2.91 28.67 -13.71
C ASP A 68 3.95 28.82 -12.58
N CYS A 69 4.48 30.03 -12.39
CA CYS A 69 5.37 30.33 -11.26
C CYS A 69 4.69 30.04 -9.92
N ALA A 70 3.44 30.48 -9.73
CA ALA A 70 2.69 30.24 -8.50
C ALA A 70 2.52 28.76 -8.19
N TYR A 71 2.24 27.93 -9.22
CA TYR A 71 2.18 26.49 -9.11
C TYR A 71 3.52 25.90 -8.65
N TYR A 72 4.64 26.26 -9.31
CA TYR A 72 5.95 25.72 -8.94
C TYR A 72 6.45 26.24 -7.59
N ILE A 73 6.14 27.48 -7.21
CA ILE A 73 6.42 28.03 -5.87
C ILE A 73 5.74 27.18 -4.81
N ALA A 74 4.44 26.87 -4.99
CA ALA A 74 3.70 26.01 -4.05
C ALA A 74 4.28 24.60 -3.97
N ASN A 75 4.64 24.02 -5.13
CA ASN A 75 5.28 22.71 -5.18
C ASN A 75 6.66 22.69 -4.48
N CYS A 76 7.48 23.69 -4.71
CA CYS A 76 8.76 23.83 -4.01
C CYS A 76 8.57 23.91 -2.50
N ALA A 77 7.60 24.71 -2.04
CA ALA A 77 7.28 24.84 -0.63
C ALA A 77 6.84 23.51 0.02
N ILE A 78 6.01 22.70 -0.68
CA ILE A 78 5.65 21.35 -0.24
C ILE A 78 6.89 20.48 -0.10
N ARG A 79 7.75 20.44 -1.13
CA ARG A 79 8.95 19.58 -1.18
C ARG A 79 10.04 19.98 -0.20
N THR A 80 10.06 21.23 0.23
CA THR A 80 10.93 21.74 1.31
C THR A 80 10.28 21.69 2.70
N ASN A 81 9.05 21.16 2.78
CA ASN A 81 8.25 21.13 4.00
C ASN A 81 8.11 22.50 4.67
N ALA A 82 7.94 23.55 3.86
CA ALA A 82 7.78 24.92 4.35
C ALA A 82 6.45 25.07 5.13
N ASN A 83 6.46 25.84 6.20
CA ASN A 83 5.29 26.03 7.07
C ASN A 83 4.07 26.62 6.35
N ASN A 84 4.30 27.41 5.28
CA ASN A 84 3.26 28.06 4.46
C ASN A 84 2.92 27.29 3.18
N ALA A 85 3.36 26.04 3.02
CA ALA A 85 3.17 25.29 1.79
C ALA A 85 1.67 25.11 1.43
N GLU A 86 0.84 24.81 2.42
CA GLU A 86 -0.61 24.64 2.22
C GLU A 86 -1.28 25.94 1.80
N ASP A 87 -0.86 27.07 2.41
CA ASP A 87 -1.37 28.40 2.06
C ASP A 87 -0.99 28.79 0.62
N LEU A 88 0.22 28.44 0.17
CA LEU A 88 0.68 28.71 -1.18
C LEU A 88 -0.11 27.91 -2.22
N VAL A 89 -0.44 26.66 -1.96
CA VAL A 89 -1.34 25.86 -2.83
C VAL A 89 -2.73 26.47 -2.88
N ALA A 90 -3.28 26.84 -1.72
CA ALA A 90 -4.61 27.45 -1.64
C ALA A 90 -4.65 28.79 -2.37
N LEU A 91 -3.59 29.62 -2.22
CA LEU A 91 -3.44 30.89 -2.91
C LEU A 91 -3.35 30.72 -4.44
N PHE A 92 -2.56 29.74 -4.90
CA PHE A 92 -2.45 29.41 -6.33
C PHE A 92 -3.83 29.08 -6.91
N VAL A 93 -4.54 28.11 -6.30
CA VAL A 93 -5.85 27.66 -6.79
C VAL A 93 -6.87 28.80 -6.77
N LYS A 94 -6.87 29.65 -5.73
CA LYS A 94 -7.78 30.79 -5.61
C LYS A 94 -7.49 31.85 -6.66
N LYS A 95 -6.22 32.15 -6.92
CA LYS A 95 -5.81 33.23 -7.82
C LYS A 95 -5.88 32.82 -9.30
N TYR A 96 -5.63 31.53 -9.60
CA TYR A 96 -5.61 30.98 -10.96
C TYR A 96 -6.62 29.82 -11.11
N PRO A 97 -7.93 30.07 -10.94
CA PRO A 97 -8.94 29.00 -10.89
C PRO A 97 -9.12 28.28 -12.23
N THR A 98 -8.72 28.91 -13.33
CA THR A 98 -8.78 28.33 -14.69
C THR A 98 -7.47 27.68 -15.13
N SER A 99 -6.46 27.64 -14.28
CA SER A 99 -5.18 27.00 -14.60
C SER A 99 -5.37 25.49 -14.76
N SER A 100 -4.86 24.93 -15.85
CA SER A 100 -4.82 23.48 -16.10
C SER A 100 -3.97 22.73 -15.06
N LYS A 101 -3.14 23.44 -14.30
CA LYS A 101 -2.30 22.88 -13.22
C LYS A 101 -3.01 22.83 -11.87
N ARG A 102 -4.25 23.28 -11.75
CA ARG A 102 -4.98 23.34 -10.48
C ARG A 102 -5.14 21.95 -9.86
N ASN A 103 -5.66 21.00 -10.61
CA ASN A 103 -5.83 19.62 -10.15
C ASN A 103 -4.49 18.95 -9.89
N GLN A 104 -3.50 19.20 -10.76
CA GLN A 104 -2.14 18.68 -10.58
C GLN A 104 -1.48 19.17 -9.28
N ALA A 105 -1.75 20.40 -8.83
CA ALA A 105 -1.24 20.88 -7.55
C ALA A 105 -1.74 20.05 -6.36
N TYR A 106 -2.99 19.63 -6.37
CA TYR A 106 -3.54 18.73 -5.35
C TYR A 106 -2.94 17.33 -5.43
N VAL A 107 -2.80 16.80 -6.66
CA VAL A 107 -2.19 15.48 -6.90
C VAL A 107 -0.76 15.44 -6.37
N GLU A 108 0.06 16.44 -6.70
CA GLU A 108 1.46 16.53 -6.25
C GLU A 108 1.57 16.65 -4.72
N ALA A 109 0.71 17.46 -4.09
CA ALA A 109 0.66 17.58 -2.65
C ALA A 109 0.29 16.25 -1.99
N ALA A 110 -0.73 15.57 -2.51
CA ALA A 110 -1.17 14.29 -1.99
C ALA A 110 -0.07 13.22 -2.10
N HIS A 111 0.59 13.13 -3.25
CA HIS A 111 1.69 12.19 -3.48
C HIS A 111 2.88 12.47 -2.57
N TYR A 112 3.27 13.73 -2.43
CA TYR A 112 4.36 14.08 -1.52
C TYR A 112 4.10 13.62 -0.09
N TYR A 113 2.94 13.95 0.48
CA TYR A 113 2.60 13.51 1.84
C TYR A 113 2.43 12.00 1.97
N PHE A 114 1.98 11.31 0.91
CA PHE A 114 1.94 9.85 0.87
C PHE A 114 3.36 9.26 0.96
N GLU A 115 4.31 9.77 0.17
CA GLU A 115 5.72 9.33 0.19
C GLU A 115 6.41 9.60 1.53
N GLN A 116 5.99 10.64 2.24
CA GLN A 116 6.43 10.94 3.60
C GLN A 116 5.71 10.11 4.68
N ASN A 117 4.89 9.13 4.31
CA ASN A 117 4.04 8.34 5.20
C ASN A 117 3.09 9.19 6.07
N ASN A 118 2.82 10.44 5.68
CA ASN A 118 1.84 11.30 6.34
C ASN A 118 0.45 11.10 5.71
N TYR A 119 -0.13 9.92 5.96
CA TYR A 119 -1.39 9.52 5.35
C TYR A 119 -2.59 10.42 5.68
N PRO A 120 -2.73 10.99 6.89
CA PRO A 120 -3.81 11.95 7.16
C PRO A 120 -3.72 13.19 6.27
N LYS A 121 -2.51 13.77 6.07
CA LYS A 121 -2.31 14.89 5.16
C LYS A 121 -2.47 14.48 3.69
N ALA A 122 -1.99 13.31 3.31
CA ALA A 122 -2.23 12.79 1.96
C ALA A 122 -3.73 12.69 1.66
N LEU A 123 -4.53 12.15 2.57
CA LEU A 123 -5.99 12.06 2.43
C LEU A 123 -6.64 13.45 2.29
N TYR A 124 -6.22 14.43 3.09
CA TYR A 124 -6.72 15.80 2.97
C TYR A 124 -6.55 16.37 1.55
N TRP A 125 -5.39 16.11 0.92
CA TRP A 125 -5.12 16.54 -0.44
C TRP A 125 -5.80 15.65 -1.49
N PHE A 126 -5.83 14.34 -1.31
CA PHE A 126 -6.59 13.43 -2.20
C PHE A 126 -8.07 13.77 -2.27
N ASP A 127 -8.67 14.29 -1.19
CA ASP A 127 -10.09 14.67 -1.19
C ASP A 127 -10.39 15.92 -2.01
N LYS A 128 -9.36 16.69 -2.40
CA LYS A 128 -9.48 17.88 -3.28
C LYS A 128 -9.25 17.55 -4.76
N VAL A 129 -8.74 16.36 -5.08
CA VAL A 129 -8.43 15.94 -6.45
C VAL A 129 -9.73 15.65 -7.20
N GLU A 130 -9.87 16.25 -8.38
CA GLU A 130 -10.91 15.95 -9.36
C GLU A 130 -10.47 14.72 -10.18
N ALA A 131 -10.98 13.54 -9.80
CA ALA A 131 -10.51 12.25 -10.30
C ALA A 131 -10.86 12.02 -11.80
N ASP A 132 -11.88 12.67 -12.30
CA ASP A 132 -12.31 12.66 -13.71
C ASP A 132 -11.37 13.41 -14.65
N GLU A 133 -10.52 14.29 -14.11
CA GLU A 133 -9.46 14.96 -14.86
C GLU A 133 -8.15 14.16 -14.96
N LEU A 134 -8.06 13.02 -14.27
CA LEU A 134 -6.86 12.19 -14.25
C LEU A 134 -6.79 11.26 -15.46
N THR A 135 -5.58 11.07 -15.98
CA THR A 135 -5.30 9.99 -16.92
C THR A 135 -5.52 8.63 -16.26
N LYS A 136 -5.68 7.57 -17.05
CA LYS A 136 -5.87 6.22 -16.51
C LYS A 136 -4.76 5.81 -15.53
N GLN A 137 -3.51 6.10 -15.86
CA GLN A 137 -2.36 5.76 -15.02
C GLN A 137 -2.35 6.55 -13.71
N GLU A 138 -2.63 7.85 -13.79
CA GLU A 138 -2.75 8.71 -12.60
C GLU A 138 -3.92 8.29 -11.71
N LEU A 139 -5.05 7.90 -12.31
CA LEU A 139 -6.23 7.42 -11.59
C LEU A 139 -5.95 6.09 -10.86
N GLU A 140 -5.21 5.16 -11.47
CA GLU A 140 -4.80 3.92 -10.81
C GLU A 140 -3.88 4.23 -9.61
N ARG A 141 -2.89 5.10 -9.78
CA ARG A 141 -2.01 5.56 -8.70
C ARG A 141 -2.78 6.26 -7.58
N PHE A 142 -3.66 7.19 -7.95
CA PHE A 142 -4.54 7.90 -7.01
C PHE A 142 -5.39 6.94 -6.18
N ASN A 143 -6.09 6.01 -6.82
CA ASN A 143 -6.94 5.05 -6.13
C ASN A 143 -6.14 4.13 -5.20
N PHE A 144 -4.98 3.65 -5.64
CA PHE A 144 -4.12 2.83 -4.80
C PHE A 144 -3.61 3.60 -3.58
N GLN A 145 -3.02 4.77 -3.78
CA GLN A 145 -2.44 5.55 -2.68
C GLN A 145 -3.50 6.07 -1.70
N LYS A 146 -4.65 6.49 -2.20
CA LYS A 146 -5.80 6.90 -1.36
C LYS A 146 -6.35 5.70 -0.58
N GLY A 147 -6.52 4.55 -1.23
CA GLY A 147 -6.96 3.31 -0.59
C GLY A 147 -5.98 2.82 0.49
N TYR A 148 -4.68 2.83 0.20
CA TYR A 148 -3.65 2.49 1.17
C TYR A 148 -3.62 3.47 2.35
N SER A 149 -3.78 4.78 2.10
CA SER A 149 -3.86 5.79 3.16
C SER A 149 -5.06 5.56 4.08
N TYR A 150 -6.20 5.15 3.53
CA TYR A 150 -7.35 4.74 4.34
C TYR A 150 -7.10 3.44 5.12
N TYR A 151 -6.42 2.46 4.52
CA TYR A 151 -6.02 1.23 5.22
C TYR A 151 -5.15 1.54 6.45
N THR A 152 -4.11 2.34 6.30
CA THR A 152 -3.19 2.71 7.39
C THR A 152 -3.86 3.56 8.48
N THR A 153 -4.84 4.36 8.12
CA THR A 153 -5.65 5.15 9.06
C THR A 153 -6.87 4.40 9.62
N ARG A 154 -6.96 3.08 9.41
CA ARG A 154 -8.01 2.18 9.93
C ARG A 154 -9.43 2.46 9.41
N LYS A 155 -9.57 3.14 8.31
CA LYS A 155 -10.85 3.40 7.63
C LYS A 155 -11.15 2.29 6.62
N LYS A 156 -11.50 1.09 7.12
CA LYS A 156 -11.64 -0.14 6.32
C LYS A 156 -12.60 -0.01 5.14
N LYS A 157 -13.76 0.63 5.32
CA LYS A 157 -14.78 0.79 4.26
C LYS A 157 -14.26 1.60 3.08
N GLU A 158 -13.64 2.72 3.35
CA GLU A 158 -13.06 3.61 2.35
C GLU A 158 -11.85 2.94 1.68
N ALA A 159 -10.98 2.28 2.45
CA ALA A 159 -9.86 1.53 1.92
C ALA A 159 -10.32 0.47 0.91
N THR A 160 -11.31 -0.34 1.28
CA THR A 160 -11.89 -1.36 0.40
C THR A 160 -12.45 -0.76 -0.89
N LYS A 161 -13.14 0.39 -0.81
CA LYS A 161 -13.66 1.07 -1.99
C LYS A 161 -12.57 1.39 -3.01
N TYR A 162 -11.52 2.06 -2.57
CA TYR A 162 -10.46 2.54 -3.47
C TYR A 162 -9.52 1.41 -3.94
N LEU A 163 -9.17 0.47 -3.07
CA LEU A 163 -8.31 -0.67 -3.44
C LEU A 163 -9.00 -1.59 -4.46
N ASN A 164 -10.33 -1.77 -4.38
CA ASN A 164 -11.08 -2.54 -5.38
C ASN A 164 -11.02 -1.91 -6.79
N MET A 165 -10.86 -0.60 -6.90
CA MET A 165 -10.78 0.08 -8.21
C MET A 165 -9.49 -0.26 -8.97
N VAL A 166 -8.47 -0.81 -8.29
CA VAL A 166 -7.17 -1.11 -8.88
C VAL A 166 -6.80 -2.60 -8.85
N LEU A 167 -7.75 -3.50 -8.57
CA LEU A 167 -7.51 -4.95 -8.52
C LEU A 167 -6.90 -5.53 -9.79
N ASN A 168 -7.24 -4.95 -10.94
CA ASN A 168 -6.75 -5.38 -12.25
C ASN A 168 -5.61 -4.51 -12.79
N SER A 169 -5.09 -3.59 -11.99
CA SER A 169 -3.93 -2.79 -12.37
C SER A 169 -2.68 -3.66 -12.43
N PRO A 170 -1.91 -3.61 -13.53
CA PRO A 170 -0.63 -4.31 -13.60
C PRO A 170 0.38 -3.85 -12.55
N GLU A 171 0.32 -2.59 -12.14
CA GLU A 171 1.25 -1.98 -11.19
C GLU A 171 0.80 -2.14 -9.73
N TYR A 172 -0.51 -1.97 -9.46
CA TYR A 172 -1.03 -1.90 -8.09
C TYR A 172 -1.91 -3.08 -7.69
N GLY A 173 -2.33 -3.92 -8.64
CA GLY A 173 -3.33 -4.96 -8.40
C GLY A 173 -2.92 -5.98 -7.34
N ALA A 174 -1.68 -6.45 -7.40
CA ALA A 174 -1.17 -7.41 -6.43
C ALA A 174 -1.08 -6.79 -5.01
N GLN A 175 -0.62 -5.54 -4.92
CA GLN A 175 -0.57 -4.84 -3.62
C GLN A 175 -1.98 -4.58 -3.06
N ALA A 176 -2.93 -4.21 -3.90
CA ALA A 176 -4.32 -4.00 -3.50
C ALA A 176 -4.94 -5.29 -2.95
N LYS A 177 -4.76 -6.42 -3.63
CA LYS A 177 -5.21 -7.74 -3.17
C LYS A 177 -4.56 -8.13 -1.85
N TYR A 178 -3.26 -7.89 -1.70
CA TYR A 178 -2.54 -8.13 -0.45
C TYR A 178 -3.18 -7.39 0.74
N TYR A 179 -3.46 -6.09 0.61
CA TYR A 179 -4.09 -5.31 1.70
C TYR A 179 -5.56 -5.67 1.91
N LEU A 180 -6.31 -5.96 0.85
CA LEU A 180 -7.69 -6.45 0.96
C LEU A 180 -7.76 -7.80 1.66
N GLY A 181 -6.81 -8.70 1.36
CA GLY A 181 -6.65 -9.97 2.04
C GLY A 181 -6.41 -9.80 3.54
N PHE A 182 -5.51 -8.89 3.93
CA PHE A 182 -5.28 -8.59 5.35
C PHE A 182 -6.49 -7.98 6.04
N MET A 183 -7.21 -7.07 5.39
CA MET A 183 -8.44 -6.52 5.97
C MET A 183 -9.53 -7.57 6.16
N ALA A 184 -9.64 -8.52 5.23
CA ALA A 184 -10.55 -9.66 5.35
C ALA A 184 -10.12 -10.60 6.49
N TYR A 185 -8.82 -10.92 6.58
CA TYR A 185 -8.25 -11.73 7.66
C TYR A 185 -8.48 -11.10 9.04
N GLU A 186 -8.20 -9.80 9.20
CA GLU A 186 -8.48 -9.06 10.45
C GLU A 186 -9.97 -8.95 10.79
N GLY A 187 -10.84 -9.13 9.82
CA GLY A 187 -12.30 -9.15 9.97
C GLY A 187 -12.87 -10.55 10.09
N ASP A 188 -12.04 -11.58 10.27
CA ASP A 188 -12.39 -13.00 10.36
C ASP A 188 -13.10 -13.57 9.11
N ASP A 189 -13.07 -12.84 7.97
CA ASP A 189 -13.50 -13.35 6.67
C ASP A 189 -12.37 -14.14 6.00
N TYR A 190 -12.07 -15.30 6.59
CA TYR A 190 -10.97 -16.16 6.12
C TYR A 190 -11.17 -16.67 4.69
N LYS A 191 -12.42 -16.78 4.23
CA LYS A 191 -12.75 -17.19 2.87
C LYS A 191 -12.33 -16.12 1.85
N ALA A 192 -12.68 -14.86 2.10
CA ALA A 192 -12.25 -13.75 1.27
C ALA A 192 -10.73 -13.53 1.35
N ALA A 193 -10.14 -13.63 2.56
CA ALA A 193 -8.71 -13.51 2.75
C ALA A 193 -7.94 -14.57 1.94
N THR A 194 -8.38 -15.85 2.01
CA THR A 194 -7.78 -16.94 1.22
C THR A 194 -7.81 -16.64 -0.27
N LYS A 195 -8.94 -16.17 -0.79
CA LYS A 195 -9.07 -15.83 -2.22
C LYS A 195 -8.04 -14.79 -2.65
N TYR A 196 -7.93 -13.68 -1.90
CA TYR A 196 -6.99 -12.61 -2.24
C TYR A 196 -5.53 -13.05 -2.12
N PHE A 197 -5.19 -13.80 -1.08
CA PHE A 197 -3.83 -14.27 -0.87
C PHE A 197 -3.41 -15.35 -1.87
N ASP A 198 -4.30 -16.24 -2.26
CA ASP A 198 -4.01 -17.25 -3.30
C ASP A 198 -3.69 -16.57 -4.65
N GLU A 199 -4.36 -15.46 -4.97
CA GLU A 199 -4.11 -14.71 -6.22
C GLU A 199 -2.74 -14.00 -6.25
N VAL A 200 -2.09 -13.76 -5.11
CA VAL A 200 -0.79 -13.07 -5.04
C VAL A 200 0.33 -13.92 -4.46
N SER A 201 0.04 -15.13 -3.99
CA SER A 201 1.03 -16.03 -3.38
C SER A 201 2.09 -16.56 -4.36
N GLY A 202 1.84 -16.46 -5.66
CA GLY A 202 2.81 -16.78 -6.71
C GLY A 202 3.91 -15.74 -6.89
N GLU A 203 3.72 -14.53 -6.37
CA GLU A 203 4.72 -13.46 -6.45
C GLU A 203 5.75 -13.59 -5.33
N GLU A 204 7.03 -13.63 -5.67
CA GLU A 204 8.14 -13.82 -4.73
C GLU A 204 8.08 -12.82 -3.55
N LYS A 205 7.70 -11.59 -3.83
CA LYS A 205 7.55 -10.50 -2.84
C LYS A 205 6.59 -10.83 -1.69
N TYR A 206 5.56 -11.66 -1.94
CA TYR A 206 4.51 -11.98 -0.97
C TYR A 206 4.58 -13.40 -0.43
N LYS A 207 5.22 -14.32 -1.14
CA LYS A 207 5.27 -15.75 -0.86
C LYS A 207 5.68 -16.06 0.57
N GLU A 208 6.79 -15.47 1.02
CA GLU A 208 7.28 -15.68 2.39
C GLU A 208 6.31 -15.11 3.43
N LYS A 209 5.85 -13.87 3.21
CA LYS A 209 4.98 -13.15 4.14
C LYS A 209 3.61 -13.79 4.31
N LEU A 210 3.11 -14.47 3.29
CA LEU A 210 1.77 -15.05 3.29
C LEU A 210 1.71 -16.48 3.79
N SER A 211 2.82 -17.22 3.81
CA SER A 211 2.85 -18.65 4.14
C SER A 211 2.24 -18.94 5.52
N TYR A 212 2.60 -18.17 6.53
CA TYR A 212 2.02 -18.26 7.86
C TYR A 212 0.50 -18.03 7.86
N PHE A 213 0.05 -16.91 7.26
CA PHE A 213 -1.38 -16.55 7.22
C PHE A 213 -2.21 -17.56 6.44
N GLN A 214 -1.67 -18.14 5.37
CA GLN A 214 -2.34 -19.19 4.61
C GLN A 214 -2.52 -20.47 5.45
N ALA A 215 -1.54 -20.85 6.25
CA ALA A 215 -1.66 -21.99 7.19
C ALA A 215 -2.74 -21.71 8.25
N ASP A 216 -2.70 -20.56 8.90
CA ASP A 216 -3.67 -20.17 9.93
C ASP A 216 -5.10 -20.08 9.39
N MET A 217 -5.31 -19.47 8.22
CA MET A 217 -6.64 -19.40 7.62
C MET A 217 -7.20 -20.76 7.25
N ASN A 218 -6.38 -21.66 6.67
CA ASN A 218 -6.83 -23.02 6.36
C ASN A 218 -7.18 -23.81 7.62
N PHE A 219 -6.43 -23.64 8.69
CA PHE A 219 -6.78 -24.20 10.00
C PHE A 219 -8.14 -23.70 10.50
N LYS A 220 -8.36 -22.37 10.51
CA LYS A 220 -9.62 -21.74 10.94
C LYS A 220 -10.83 -22.14 10.06
N LEU A 221 -10.60 -22.44 8.79
CA LEU A 221 -11.61 -22.98 7.87
C LEU A 221 -11.84 -24.47 7.99
N GLY A 222 -11.10 -25.19 8.87
CA GLY A 222 -11.20 -26.64 9.04
C GLY A 222 -10.49 -27.43 7.93
N ASN A 223 -9.72 -26.83 7.07
CA ASN A 223 -8.93 -27.46 6.01
C ASN A 223 -7.60 -27.98 6.59
N PHE A 224 -7.68 -28.89 7.56
CA PHE A 224 -6.54 -29.29 8.41
C PHE A 224 -5.35 -29.84 7.62
N GLN A 225 -5.58 -30.69 6.60
CA GLN A 225 -4.45 -31.21 5.81
C GLN A 225 -3.72 -30.07 5.06
N LYS A 226 -4.47 -29.14 4.45
CA LYS A 226 -3.87 -27.99 3.76
C LYS A 226 -3.14 -27.05 4.74
N ALA A 227 -3.68 -26.90 5.97
CA ALA A 227 -3.01 -26.13 7.02
C ALA A 227 -1.66 -26.74 7.42
N ILE A 228 -1.59 -28.09 7.53
CA ILE A 228 -0.34 -28.81 7.79
C ILE A 228 0.66 -28.57 6.66
N ASP A 229 0.26 -28.82 5.41
CA ASP A 229 1.15 -28.73 4.25
C ASP A 229 1.77 -27.32 4.10
N LEU A 230 0.94 -26.30 4.30
CA LEU A 230 1.36 -24.90 4.27
C LEU A 230 2.20 -24.52 5.50
N GLY A 231 1.78 -24.99 6.69
CA GLY A 231 2.47 -24.69 7.95
C GLY A 231 3.88 -25.26 7.96
N VAL A 232 4.05 -26.52 7.60
CA VAL A 232 5.38 -27.18 7.52
C VAL A 232 6.30 -26.42 6.54
N LYS A 233 5.75 -25.97 5.39
CA LYS A 233 6.51 -25.18 4.43
C LYS A 233 6.90 -23.80 4.98
N ALA A 234 6.03 -23.18 5.75
CA ALA A 234 6.26 -21.86 6.34
C ALA A 234 7.34 -21.88 7.43
N MET A 235 7.51 -23.00 8.16
CA MET A 235 8.44 -23.13 9.28
C MET A 235 9.89 -22.75 8.92
N THR A 236 10.33 -23.01 7.68
CA THR A 236 11.71 -22.74 7.23
C THR A 236 12.04 -21.25 7.10
N GLN A 237 11.03 -20.38 7.09
CA GLN A 237 11.16 -18.94 6.84
C GLN A 237 10.59 -18.09 7.98
N SER A 238 10.10 -18.74 9.04
CA SER A 238 9.40 -18.09 10.14
C SER A 238 10.34 -17.70 11.29
N ASN A 239 10.03 -16.60 11.94
CA ASN A 239 10.70 -16.22 13.18
C ASN A 239 10.24 -17.09 14.37
N GLU A 240 10.87 -16.95 15.55
CA GLU A 240 10.60 -17.78 16.70
C GLU A 240 9.13 -17.72 17.18
N MET A 241 8.50 -16.54 17.12
CA MET A 241 7.10 -16.38 17.50
C MET A 241 6.16 -17.07 16.50
N GLU A 242 6.41 -16.89 15.21
CA GLU A 242 5.66 -17.55 14.14
C GLU A 242 5.85 -19.08 14.19
N LEU A 243 7.08 -19.56 14.46
CA LEU A 243 7.36 -20.99 14.62
C LEU A 243 6.54 -21.60 15.77
N SER A 244 6.41 -20.89 16.89
CA SER A 244 5.58 -21.33 18.01
C SER A 244 4.11 -21.47 17.60
N GLU A 245 3.55 -20.46 16.92
CA GLU A 245 2.16 -20.50 16.45
C GLU A 245 1.96 -21.54 15.33
N LEU A 246 2.92 -21.72 14.44
CA LEU A 246 2.87 -22.78 13.43
C LEU A 246 2.88 -24.17 14.05
N ASN A 247 3.67 -24.38 15.09
CA ASN A 247 3.65 -25.63 15.84
C ASN A 247 2.25 -25.91 16.42
N LYS A 248 1.58 -24.89 16.97
CA LYS A 248 0.19 -25.02 17.41
C LYS A 248 -0.75 -25.37 16.25
N ILE A 249 -0.72 -24.61 15.17
CA ILE A 249 -1.58 -24.83 13.99
C ILE A 249 -1.42 -26.24 13.43
N ILE A 250 -0.19 -26.71 13.25
CA ILE A 250 0.12 -28.03 12.71
C ILE A 250 -0.30 -29.11 13.68
N GLY A 251 0.04 -28.96 14.98
CA GLY A 251 -0.29 -29.91 16.02
C GLY A 251 -1.79 -30.09 16.22
N GLU A 252 -2.54 -28.98 16.32
CA GLU A 252 -4.00 -29.01 16.40
C GLU A 252 -4.65 -29.55 15.12
N SER A 253 -4.06 -29.27 13.94
CA SER A 253 -4.53 -29.85 12.68
C SER A 253 -4.40 -31.38 12.68
N TYR A 254 -3.25 -31.91 13.07
CA TYR A 254 -3.09 -33.37 13.25
C TYR A 254 -4.02 -33.95 14.32
N PHE A 255 -4.22 -33.22 15.42
CA PHE A 255 -5.15 -33.61 16.47
C PHE A 255 -6.59 -33.73 15.94
N ASN A 256 -7.07 -32.75 15.18
CA ASN A 256 -8.40 -32.78 14.57
C ASN A 256 -8.55 -33.88 13.52
N LEU A 257 -7.47 -34.24 12.83
CA LEU A 257 -7.41 -35.40 11.92
C LEU A 257 -7.24 -36.72 12.68
N LYS A 258 -7.24 -36.73 14.03
CA LYS A 258 -7.03 -37.88 14.91
C LYS A 258 -5.68 -38.58 14.73
N ASN A 259 -4.70 -37.87 14.15
CA ASN A 259 -3.34 -38.38 14.04
C ASN A 259 -2.52 -37.90 15.24
N TYR A 260 -2.79 -38.48 16.39
CA TYR A 260 -2.23 -38.08 17.68
C TYR A 260 -0.71 -38.28 17.75
N GLU A 261 -0.18 -39.33 17.11
CA GLU A 261 1.25 -39.59 17.04
C GLU A 261 1.99 -38.38 16.43
N LYS A 262 1.49 -37.87 15.31
CA LYS A 262 2.09 -36.69 14.65
C LYS A 262 1.74 -35.37 15.34
N ALA A 263 0.64 -35.29 16.08
CA ALA A 263 0.25 -34.09 16.81
C ALA A 263 1.20 -33.78 17.98
N ILE A 264 1.64 -34.81 18.71
CA ILE A 264 2.44 -34.67 19.93
C ILE A 264 3.69 -33.82 19.77
N PRO A 265 4.61 -34.06 18.80
CA PRO A 265 5.83 -33.27 18.71
C PRO A 265 5.54 -31.79 18.47
N TYR A 266 4.55 -31.45 17.61
CA TYR A 266 4.20 -30.07 17.34
C TYR A 266 3.52 -29.38 18.52
N LEU A 267 2.55 -30.04 19.17
CA LEU A 267 1.89 -29.50 20.38
C LEU A 267 2.88 -29.23 21.49
N SER A 268 3.89 -30.11 21.65
CA SER A 268 4.92 -29.97 22.67
C SER A 268 5.85 -28.77 22.45
N GLU A 269 6.10 -28.39 21.19
CA GLU A 269 6.96 -27.28 20.84
C GLU A 269 6.26 -25.90 20.88
N TYR A 270 4.94 -25.87 21.04
CA TYR A 270 4.21 -24.63 21.24
C TYR A 270 4.61 -23.94 22.54
N LYS A 271 4.98 -22.67 22.47
CA LYS A 271 5.45 -21.90 23.65
C LYS A 271 4.32 -21.22 24.44
N GLY A 272 3.10 -21.30 23.94
CA GLY A 272 1.94 -20.66 24.56
C GLY A 272 1.75 -19.20 24.17
N LYS A 273 0.53 -18.72 24.26
CA LYS A 273 0.22 -17.30 24.02
C LYS A 273 0.88 -16.44 25.08
N LYS A 274 1.80 -15.56 24.66
CA LYS A 274 2.64 -14.75 25.57
C LYS A 274 3.43 -15.62 26.57
N GLY A 275 3.88 -16.78 26.15
CA GLY A 275 4.66 -17.70 26.97
C GLY A 275 3.83 -18.50 28.01
N LYS A 276 2.51 -18.56 27.86
CA LYS A 276 1.63 -19.27 28.79
C LYS A 276 0.65 -20.18 28.05
N TRP A 277 0.58 -21.43 28.48
CA TRP A 277 -0.42 -22.37 28.03
C TRP A 277 -1.73 -22.16 28.78
N ASN A 278 -2.86 -22.44 28.09
CA ASN A 278 -4.18 -22.51 28.68
C ASN A 278 -4.62 -23.98 28.89
N ASN A 279 -5.77 -24.18 29.52
CA ASN A 279 -6.31 -25.53 29.76
C ASN A 279 -6.49 -26.35 28.50
N THR A 280 -6.89 -25.73 27.38
CA THR A 280 -7.06 -26.44 26.11
C THR A 280 -5.73 -26.94 25.56
N ASP A 281 -4.66 -26.15 25.67
CA ASP A 281 -3.33 -26.56 25.22
C ASP A 281 -2.85 -27.82 26.00
N PHE A 282 -2.98 -27.81 27.32
CA PHE A 282 -2.65 -28.96 28.15
C PHE A 282 -3.53 -30.16 27.86
N TYR A 283 -4.84 -29.95 27.68
CA TYR A 283 -5.79 -30.99 27.39
C TYR A 283 -5.50 -31.71 26.08
N GLN A 284 -5.28 -30.94 25.00
CA GLN A 284 -5.00 -31.50 23.68
C GLN A 284 -3.74 -32.36 23.68
N LEU A 285 -2.67 -31.89 24.31
CA LEU A 285 -1.44 -32.68 24.43
C LEU A 285 -1.65 -33.91 25.33
N GLY A 286 -2.31 -33.74 26.46
CA GLY A 286 -2.64 -34.85 27.37
C GLY A 286 -3.49 -35.91 26.70
N TYR A 287 -4.52 -35.51 25.97
CA TYR A 287 -5.38 -36.44 25.23
C TYR A 287 -4.64 -37.16 24.08
N ALA A 288 -3.74 -36.44 23.37
CA ALA A 288 -2.91 -37.07 22.37
C ALA A 288 -1.99 -38.12 22.95
N TYR A 289 -1.37 -37.87 24.11
CA TYR A 289 -0.60 -38.89 24.85
C TYR A 289 -1.47 -40.08 25.32
N TYR A 290 -2.68 -39.83 25.84
CA TYR A 290 -3.61 -40.85 26.24
C TYR A 290 -3.94 -41.80 25.08
N GLN A 291 -4.27 -41.25 23.91
CA GLN A 291 -4.57 -42.04 22.71
C GLN A 291 -3.37 -42.86 22.20
N GLN A 292 -2.15 -42.42 22.49
CA GLN A 292 -0.91 -43.13 22.19
C GLN A 292 -0.45 -44.07 23.33
N LYS A 293 -1.30 -44.27 24.34
CA LYS A 293 -1.02 -45.13 25.53
C LYS A 293 0.21 -44.65 26.30
N GLN A 294 0.58 -43.41 26.20
CA GLN A 294 1.65 -42.78 26.98
C GLN A 294 1.06 -42.19 28.26
N TYR A 295 0.59 -43.06 29.13
CA TYR A 295 -0.28 -42.70 30.25
C TYR A 295 0.37 -41.76 31.27
N GLU A 296 1.63 -41.96 31.60
CA GLU A 296 2.37 -41.06 32.50
C GLU A 296 2.44 -39.61 31.96
N ASN A 297 2.70 -39.50 30.66
CA ASN A 297 2.73 -38.18 29.99
C ASN A 297 1.33 -37.55 29.97
N ALA A 298 0.28 -38.34 29.73
CA ALA A 298 -1.10 -37.86 29.77
C ALA A 298 -1.48 -37.31 31.16
N ILE A 299 -1.19 -38.07 32.22
CA ILE A 299 -1.42 -37.69 33.63
C ILE A 299 -0.67 -36.37 33.92
N ALA A 300 0.59 -36.24 33.49
CA ALA A 300 1.38 -35.07 33.73
C ALA A 300 0.77 -33.80 33.09
N GLN A 301 0.10 -33.92 31.93
CA GLN A 301 -0.58 -32.78 31.31
C GLN A 301 -1.94 -32.48 31.94
N PHE A 302 -2.77 -33.53 32.20
CA PHE A 302 -4.09 -33.34 32.81
C PHE A 302 -4.02 -32.75 34.21
N ASN A 303 -3.00 -33.11 34.99
CA ASN A 303 -2.77 -32.53 36.32
C ASN A 303 -2.50 -31.05 36.34
N LYS A 304 -2.11 -30.44 35.21
CA LYS A 304 -1.91 -28.97 35.09
C LYS A 304 -3.21 -28.18 35.00
N ILE A 305 -4.35 -28.85 34.76
CA ILE A 305 -5.68 -28.25 34.58
C ILE A 305 -6.71 -28.65 35.65
N ILE A 306 -6.32 -29.36 36.70
CA ILE A 306 -7.24 -29.85 37.74
C ILE A 306 -7.95 -28.76 38.53
N ASP A 307 -7.43 -27.52 38.56
CA ASP A 307 -8.08 -26.40 39.23
C ASP A 307 -9.13 -25.71 38.35
N GLY A 308 -9.30 -26.14 37.08
CA GLY A 308 -10.28 -25.62 36.14
C GLY A 308 -11.72 -26.03 36.48
N LYS A 309 -12.67 -25.18 36.08
CA LYS A 309 -14.12 -25.43 36.25
C LYS A 309 -14.86 -25.52 34.92
N ASP A 310 -14.14 -25.39 33.82
CA ASP A 310 -14.69 -25.46 32.47
C ASP A 310 -14.87 -26.90 31.95
N PHE A 311 -15.48 -27.06 30.81
CA PHE A 311 -15.69 -28.36 30.16
C PHE A 311 -14.36 -29.11 29.90
N VAL A 312 -13.28 -28.39 29.62
CA VAL A 312 -11.96 -28.98 29.37
C VAL A 312 -11.40 -29.59 30.62
N ALA A 313 -11.54 -28.92 31.77
CA ALA A 313 -11.13 -29.44 33.05
C ALA A 313 -11.96 -30.68 33.46
N GLN A 314 -13.28 -30.65 33.21
CA GLN A 314 -14.14 -31.83 33.48
C GLN A 314 -13.71 -33.05 32.68
N ASN A 315 -13.36 -32.89 31.39
CA ASN A 315 -12.83 -33.98 30.58
C ASN A 315 -11.46 -34.47 31.08
N ALA A 316 -10.60 -33.57 31.53
CA ALA A 316 -9.31 -33.95 32.11
C ALA A 316 -9.49 -34.78 33.37
N TYR A 317 -10.43 -34.41 34.26
CA TYR A 317 -10.79 -35.26 35.46
C TYR A 317 -11.32 -36.63 35.05
N TYR A 318 -12.16 -36.69 34.02
CA TYR A 318 -12.67 -37.96 33.54
C TYR A 318 -11.53 -38.92 33.12
N TYR A 319 -10.61 -38.42 32.25
CA TYR A 319 -9.48 -39.24 31.80
C TYR A 319 -8.48 -39.57 32.93
N LEU A 320 -8.29 -38.65 33.89
CA LEU A 320 -7.49 -38.98 35.09
C LEU A 320 -8.11 -40.12 35.89
N GLY A 321 -9.45 -40.11 36.06
CA GLY A 321 -10.16 -41.19 36.69
C GLY A 321 -9.95 -42.52 35.96
N GLU A 322 -10.06 -42.57 34.64
CA GLU A 322 -9.78 -43.77 33.83
C GLU A 322 -8.31 -44.23 33.93
N LEU A 323 -7.36 -43.33 34.11
CA LEU A 323 -5.93 -43.65 34.17
C LEU A 323 -5.46 -44.16 35.55
N TYR A 324 -6.22 -43.86 36.61
CA TYR A 324 -5.90 -44.28 37.95
C TYR A 324 -6.68 -45.55 38.40
N LEU A 325 -7.63 -46.03 37.58
CA LEU A 325 -8.35 -47.30 37.81
C LEU A 325 -7.62 -48.50 37.18
#